data_1ba4982b5a561c90f8f4d022f2e02786
#
_entry.id   1ba4982b5a561c90f8f4d022f2e02786
#
_cell.length_a   1.000
_cell.length_b   1.000
_cell.length_c   1.000
_cell.angle_alpha   90.00
_cell.angle_beta   90.00
_cell.angle_gamma   90.00
#
_symmetry.space_group_name_H-M   'P 1'
#
loop_
_entity.id
_entity.type
_entity.pdbx_description
1 polymer ?
#
loop_
_entity_poly.entity_id
_entity_poly.type
_entity_poly.pdbx_seq_one_letter_code
_entity_poly.pdbx_strand_id
1 'polypeptide(L)'
;MSRWKENDCVGCPQGCINCGRKNDYYVFECDRCGDTTTDAEKFIHDGDNDYCLDCWEDVKYEMGMKRDAMLCKAIDDSTHDWVEGSLVIQDWNDNFVFIVEKYEGACFMRSAKELLMDMAHIIDKDTICRCTGCRDADGELIYEHDICEDKNGNKYVCRWIASAACFEFKCKETGISYEMSYSEDFIVKGNEYDDLTF
;
A
#
# COMPACT_ATOMS: atom_id res chain seq x y z
N MET A 1 -14.38 16.58 -10.40
CA MET A 1 -15.72 15.97 -10.69
C MET A 1 -15.91 16.02 -12.17
N SER A 2 -15.59 14.89 -12.85
CA SER A 2 -15.54 14.78 -14.32
C SER A 2 -16.85 14.25 -14.89
N ARG A 3 -17.97 14.86 -14.44
CA ARG A 3 -19.28 14.54 -14.97
C ARG A 3 -20.00 15.78 -15.51
N TRP A 4 -20.62 15.63 -16.65
CA TRP A 4 -21.42 16.68 -17.25
C TRP A 4 -22.77 16.14 -17.73
N LYS A 5 -23.68 17.05 -18.03
CA LYS A 5 -25.01 16.73 -18.47
C LYS A 5 -25.12 16.90 -19.98
N GLU A 6 -25.51 15.87 -20.67
CA GLU A 6 -25.80 15.89 -22.11
C GLU A 6 -27.30 15.70 -22.40
N ASN A 7 -27.65 15.98 -23.62
CA ASN A 7 -29.03 15.87 -24.10
C ASN A 7 -29.06 15.38 -25.55
N ASP A 8 -29.81 14.32 -25.81
CA ASP A 8 -29.98 13.72 -27.14
C ASP A 8 -30.66 14.60 -28.19
N CYS A 9 -31.10 15.78 -27.81
CA CYS A 9 -31.84 16.67 -28.69
C CYS A 9 -30.98 17.55 -29.60
N VAL A 10 -29.78 17.17 -29.92
CA VAL A 10 -28.91 17.90 -30.86
C VAL A 10 -29.54 17.91 -32.25
N GLY A 11 -29.94 19.08 -32.71
CA GLY A 11 -30.53 19.26 -34.05
C GLY A 11 -32.03 19.03 -34.18
N CYS A 12 -32.75 18.94 -33.06
CA CYS A 12 -34.24 18.84 -33.08
C CYS A 12 -34.87 20.13 -33.60
N PRO A 13 -35.60 20.10 -34.73
CA PRO A 13 -36.20 21.30 -35.33
C PRO A 13 -37.34 21.90 -34.51
N GLN A 14 -37.86 21.23 -33.48
CA GLN A 14 -39.03 21.68 -32.67
C GLN A 14 -38.62 22.40 -31.37
N GLY A 15 -37.36 22.44 -31.00
CA GLY A 15 -36.89 23.03 -29.75
C GLY A 15 -37.38 22.28 -28.51
N CYS A 16 -36.56 22.23 -27.47
CA CYS A 16 -36.79 21.45 -26.25
C CYS A 16 -38.04 21.86 -25.43
N ILE A 17 -38.57 23.04 -25.68
CA ILE A 17 -39.74 23.59 -24.91
C ILE A 17 -41.05 22.83 -25.22
N ASN A 18 -41.16 22.20 -26.40
CA ASN A 18 -42.41 21.61 -26.86
C ASN A 18 -42.41 20.07 -26.93
N CYS A 19 -41.30 19.40 -26.74
CA CYS A 19 -41.26 17.98 -27.03
C CYS A 19 -41.54 17.06 -25.82
N GLY A 20 -41.58 17.59 -24.60
CA GLY A 20 -41.90 16.83 -23.39
C GLY A 20 -40.87 15.68 -23.07
N ARG A 21 -39.92 15.41 -23.95
CA ARG A 21 -38.89 14.40 -23.79
C ARG A 21 -37.61 15.07 -23.24
N LYS A 22 -37.53 15.13 -21.94
CA LYS A 22 -36.25 15.46 -21.28
C LYS A 22 -35.43 14.18 -21.18
N ASN A 23 -34.66 13.87 -22.20
CA ASN A 23 -33.67 12.82 -22.16
C ASN A 23 -32.32 13.43 -21.74
N ASP A 24 -32.30 14.09 -20.61
CA ASP A 24 -31.05 14.53 -20.01
C ASP A 24 -30.43 13.33 -19.33
N TYR A 25 -29.15 13.05 -19.64
CA TYR A 25 -28.36 12.02 -19.00
C TYR A 25 -27.03 12.59 -18.54
N TYR A 26 -26.43 11.95 -17.57
CA TYR A 26 -25.09 12.29 -17.11
C TYR A 26 -24.07 11.45 -17.86
N VAL A 27 -22.99 12.09 -18.26
CA VAL A 27 -21.79 11.42 -18.77
C VAL A 27 -20.76 11.48 -17.66
N PHE A 28 -20.16 10.35 -17.38
CA PHE A 28 -19.06 10.18 -16.42
C PHE A 28 -17.78 9.93 -17.21
N GLU A 29 -16.70 10.58 -16.83
CA GLU A 29 -15.37 10.41 -17.43
C GLU A 29 -14.42 9.91 -16.36
N CYS A 30 -13.63 8.89 -16.69
CA CYS A 30 -12.58 8.38 -15.81
C CYS A 30 -11.41 9.36 -15.77
N ASP A 31 -11.06 9.84 -14.59
CA ASP A 31 -9.95 10.79 -14.39
C ASP A 31 -8.58 10.18 -14.72
N ARG A 32 -8.49 8.84 -14.85
CA ARG A 32 -7.24 8.15 -15.15
C ARG A 32 -7.07 7.83 -16.65
N CYS A 33 -8.07 7.24 -17.29
CA CYS A 33 -7.96 6.81 -18.70
C CYS A 33 -8.71 7.71 -19.69
N GLY A 34 -9.61 8.58 -19.22
CA GLY A 34 -10.44 9.43 -20.07
C GLY A 34 -11.65 8.71 -20.69
N ASP A 35 -11.87 7.44 -20.38
CA ASP A 35 -13.05 6.71 -20.88
C ASP A 35 -14.32 7.29 -20.31
N THR A 36 -15.35 7.35 -21.16
CA THR A 36 -16.65 7.92 -20.79
C THR A 36 -17.78 6.89 -20.84
N THR A 37 -18.75 7.02 -19.94
CA THR A 37 -19.99 6.22 -19.95
C THR A 37 -21.15 7.02 -19.39
N THR A 38 -22.37 6.58 -19.72
CA THR A 38 -23.63 7.08 -19.12
C THR A 38 -24.12 6.19 -17.98
N ASP A 39 -23.46 5.09 -17.73
CA ASP A 39 -23.81 4.10 -16.71
C ASP A 39 -23.04 4.38 -15.42
N ALA A 40 -23.74 4.96 -14.44
CA ALA A 40 -23.15 5.30 -13.15
C ALA A 40 -22.67 4.09 -12.35
N GLU A 41 -23.21 2.88 -12.60
CA GLU A 41 -22.81 1.66 -11.89
C GLU A 41 -21.39 1.18 -12.30
N LYS A 42 -20.89 1.67 -13.43
CA LYS A 42 -19.54 1.36 -13.94
C LYS A 42 -18.46 2.32 -13.44
N PHE A 43 -18.82 3.23 -12.54
CA PHE A 43 -17.90 4.22 -12.00
C PHE A 43 -17.86 4.18 -10.47
N ILE A 44 -16.66 4.38 -9.96
CA ILE A 44 -16.41 4.57 -8.53
C ILE A 44 -16.01 6.03 -8.30
N HIS A 45 -16.69 6.65 -7.35
CA HIS A 45 -16.38 8.01 -6.91
C HIS A 45 -15.55 7.95 -5.63
N ASP A 46 -14.32 8.46 -5.67
CA ASP A 46 -13.43 8.52 -4.52
C ASP A 46 -12.90 9.94 -4.32
N GLY A 47 -13.40 10.62 -3.31
CA GLY A 47 -13.08 12.02 -3.02
C GLY A 47 -13.48 12.94 -4.16
N ASP A 48 -12.47 13.55 -4.82
CA ASP A 48 -12.67 14.47 -5.94
C ASP A 48 -12.56 13.80 -7.33
N ASN A 49 -12.23 12.49 -7.36
CA ASN A 49 -11.97 11.75 -8.59
C ASN A 49 -13.04 10.71 -8.90
N ASP A 50 -13.23 10.47 -10.20
CA ASP A 50 -14.12 9.45 -10.75
C ASP A 50 -13.28 8.41 -11.53
N TYR A 51 -13.47 7.11 -11.26
CA TYR A 51 -12.72 6.04 -11.90
C TYR A 51 -13.65 5.01 -12.54
N CYS A 52 -13.32 4.52 -13.74
CA CYS A 52 -13.95 3.30 -14.24
C CYS A 52 -13.51 2.09 -13.41
N LEU A 53 -14.25 0.98 -13.46
CA LEU A 53 -14.00 -0.19 -12.61
C LEU A 53 -12.57 -0.75 -12.81
N ASP A 54 -12.10 -0.80 -14.06
CA ASP A 54 -10.75 -1.32 -14.36
C ASP A 54 -9.67 -0.43 -13.76
N CYS A 55 -9.75 0.89 -13.97
CA CYS A 55 -8.81 1.83 -13.38
C CYS A 55 -8.89 1.88 -11.85
N TRP A 56 -10.06 1.63 -11.26
CA TRP A 56 -10.23 1.60 -9.82
C TRP A 56 -9.47 0.44 -9.17
N GLU A 57 -9.45 -0.75 -9.79
CA GLU A 57 -8.66 -1.86 -9.28
C GLU A 57 -7.16 -1.51 -9.22
N ASP A 58 -6.63 -0.88 -10.28
CA ASP A 58 -5.25 -0.41 -10.28
C ASP A 58 -4.99 0.65 -9.21
N VAL A 59 -5.92 1.62 -9.04
CA VAL A 59 -5.81 2.68 -8.03
C VAL A 59 -5.81 2.09 -6.62
N LYS A 60 -6.69 1.13 -6.35
CA LYS A 60 -6.70 0.40 -5.05
C LYS A 60 -5.38 -0.31 -4.79
N TYR A 61 -4.85 -0.98 -5.81
CA TYR A 61 -3.57 -1.66 -5.72
C TYR A 61 -2.43 -0.68 -5.41
N GLU A 62 -2.34 0.45 -6.14
CA GLU A 62 -1.34 1.50 -5.88
C GLU A 62 -1.48 2.13 -4.49
N MET A 63 -2.73 2.36 -4.03
CA MET A 63 -2.98 2.86 -2.68
C MET A 63 -2.54 1.84 -1.62
N GLY A 64 -2.77 0.55 -1.85
CA GLY A 64 -2.28 -0.53 -1.00
C GLY A 64 -0.77 -0.53 -0.92
N MET A 65 -0.07 -0.51 -2.04
CA MET A 65 1.39 -0.45 -2.09
C MET A 65 1.97 0.76 -1.36
N LYS A 66 1.38 1.96 -1.55
CA LYS A 66 1.83 3.17 -0.83
C LYS A 66 1.67 3.05 0.68
N ARG A 67 0.56 2.45 1.14
CA ARG A 67 0.31 2.20 2.55
C ARG A 67 1.30 1.19 3.10
N ASP A 68 1.50 0.08 2.40
CA ASP A 68 2.38 -0.99 2.82
C ASP A 68 3.84 -0.51 2.89
N ALA A 69 4.28 0.35 1.97
CA ALA A 69 5.61 0.97 2.00
C ALA A 69 5.85 1.92 3.19
N MET A 70 4.82 2.26 3.96
CA MET A 70 4.95 3.04 5.20
C MET A 70 5.07 2.14 6.45
N LEU A 71 4.97 0.82 6.29
CA LEU A 71 5.11 -0.11 7.38
C LEU A 71 6.59 -0.36 7.70
N CYS A 72 6.83 -0.72 8.95
CA CYS A 72 8.09 -1.26 9.42
C CYS A 72 7.82 -2.52 10.25
N LYS A 73 8.80 -3.41 10.36
CA LYS A 73 8.81 -4.44 11.39
C LYS A 73 10.07 -4.30 12.24
N ALA A 74 9.98 -4.68 13.50
CA ALA A 74 11.11 -4.71 14.42
C ALA A 74 10.85 -5.74 15.53
N ILE A 75 11.86 -6.02 16.33
CA ILE A 75 11.74 -6.90 17.50
C ILE A 75 11.25 -6.06 18.68
N ASP A 76 10.17 -6.50 19.34
CA ASP A 76 9.68 -5.94 20.61
C ASP A 76 10.70 -6.17 21.72
N ASP A 77 11.08 -5.11 22.44
CA ASP A 77 12.15 -5.13 23.44
C ASP A 77 11.79 -5.98 24.69
N SER A 78 10.49 -6.22 24.91
CA SER A 78 9.99 -6.96 26.06
C SER A 78 9.64 -8.43 25.78
N THR A 79 9.03 -8.71 24.62
CA THR A 79 8.61 -10.07 24.24
C THR A 79 9.63 -10.79 23.37
N HIS A 80 10.49 -10.04 22.69
CA HIS A 80 11.44 -10.53 21.68
C HIS A 80 10.75 -11.16 20.44
N ASP A 81 9.49 -10.81 20.22
CA ASP A 81 8.74 -11.21 19.02
C ASP A 81 8.82 -10.12 17.96
N TRP A 82 8.63 -10.51 16.70
CA TRP A 82 8.45 -9.56 15.62
C TRP A 82 7.11 -8.83 15.74
N VAL A 83 7.14 -7.51 15.64
CA VAL A 83 5.95 -6.66 15.52
C VAL A 83 6.01 -5.85 14.23
N GLU A 84 4.85 -5.69 13.59
CA GLU A 84 4.70 -4.98 12.33
C GLU A 84 3.68 -3.85 12.48
N GLY A 85 3.98 -2.69 11.92
CA GLY A 85 3.08 -1.55 11.96
C GLY A 85 3.71 -0.24 11.54
N SER A 86 3.12 0.85 11.99
CA SER A 86 3.63 2.19 11.73
C SER A 86 4.68 2.59 12.75
N LEU A 87 5.85 2.98 12.25
CA LEU A 87 6.94 3.47 13.11
C LEU A 87 6.64 4.87 13.63
N VAL A 88 6.77 5.04 14.95
CA VAL A 88 6.67 6.35 15.63
C VAL A 88 7.95 6.61 16.40
N ILE A 89 8.59 7.74 16.08
CA ILE A 89 9.81 8.20 16.74
C ILE A 89 9.47 9.43 17.57
N GLN A 90 9.74 9.37 18.88
CA GLN A 90 9.53 10.50 19.76
C GLN A 90 10.85 11.25 19.99
N ASP A 91 10.97 12.44 19.42
CA ASP A 91 12.18 13.26 19.29
C ASP A 91 12.74 13.85 20.61
N TRP A 92 12.06 13.70 21.74
CA TRP A 92 12.41 14.47 22.94
C TRP A 92 13.51 13.88 23.82
N ASN A 93 13.90 12.64 23.58
CA ASN A 93 14.99 11.99 24.33
C ASN A 93 15.62 10.78 23.63
N ASP A 94 15.64 10.69 22.31
CA ASP A 94 16.26 9.62 21.51
C ASP A 94 16.00 8.15 21.93
N ASN A 95 15.17 7.93 22.97
CA ASN A 95 15.08 6.66 23.65
C ASN A 95 13.75 5.92 23.47
N PHE A 96 12.74 6.54 22.85
CA PHE A 96 11.47 5.88 22.63
C PHE A 96 11.14 5.80 21.15
N VAL A 97 11.44 4.65 20.57
CA VAL A 97 10.98 4.24 19.23
C VAL A 97 9.99 3.12 19.47
N PHE A 98 8.82 3.23 18.87
CA PHE A 98 7.79 2.21 19.00
C PHE A 98 7.07 1.98 17.68
N ILE A 99 6.56 0.77 17.50
CA ILE A 99 5.67 0.41 16.42
C ILE A 99 4.25 0.37 16.95
N VAL A 100 3.33 0.96 16.19
CA VAL A 100 1.89 0.86 16.43
C VAL A 100 1.33 -0.12 15.42
N GLU A 101 0.85 -1.26 15.91
CA GLU A 101 0.23 -2.28 15.07
C GLU A 101 -1.02 -1.75 14.35
N LYS A 102 -1.32 -2.35 13.20
CA LYS A 102 -2.53 -2.04 12.45
C LYS A 102 -3.76 -2.54 13.20
N TYR A 103 -4.67 -1.61 13.51
CA TYR A 103 -5.96 -1.96 14.10
C TYR A 103 -6.95 -2.44 13.06
N GLU A 104 -7.42 -3.67 13.17
CA GLU A 104 -8.41 -4.27 12.25
C GLU A 104 -9.83 -4.34 12.83
N GLY A 105 -10.09 -3.72 13.99
CA GLY A 105 -11.37 -3.79 14.69
C GLY A 105 -12.22 -2.51 14.60
N ALA A 106 -13.55 -2.66 14.81
CA ALA A 106 -14.44 -1.52 14.97
C ALA A 106 -14.25 -0.92 16.38
N CYS A 107 -13.76 0.32 16.43
CA CYS A 107 -13.47 1.01 17.69
C CYS A 107 -14.69 1.79 18.18
N PHE A 108 -15.60 1.12 18.87
CA PHE A 108 -16.85 1.76 19.26
C PHE A 108 -16.84 2.49 20.59
N MET A 109 -15.83 2.53 21.39
CA MET A 109 -15.88 3.19 22.72
C MET A 109 -14.51 3.48 23.39
N ARG A 110 -13.40 3.46 22.66
CA ARG A 110 -12.08 3.79 23.24
C ARG A 110 -11.56 5.13 22.73
N SER A 111 -10.90 5.87 23.58
CA SER A 111 -10.17 7.07 23.14
C SER A 111 -8.96 6.66 22.28
N ALA A 112 -8.56 7.50 21.33
CA ALA A 112 -7.36 7.25 20.51
C ALA A 112 -6.10 7.00 21.36
N LYS A 113 -6.02 7.62 22.55
CA LYS A 113 -4.91 7.41 23.51
C LYS A 113 -4.88 6.00 24.08
N GLU A 114 -6.04 5.45 24.47
CA GLU A 114 -6.13 4.08 25.02
C GLU A 114 -5.79 3.05 23.94
N LEU A 115 -6.24 3.27 22.69
CA LEU A 115 -5.88 2.43 21.56
C LEU A 115 -4.37 2.44 21.30
N LEU A 116 -3.76 3.63 21.25
CA LEU A 116 -2.32 3.75 21.03
C LEU A 116 -1.52 3.06 22.15
N MET A 117 -1.96 3.14 23.41
CA MET A 117 -1.26 2.49 24.51
C MET A 117 -1.37 0.96 24.48
N ASP A 118 -2.47 0.42 23.98
CA ASP A 118 -2.67 -1.03 23.87
C ASP A 118 -1.97 -1.66 22.66
N MET A 119 -1.62 -0.83 21.64
CA MET A 119 -1.08 -1.29 20.35
C MET A 119 0.35 -0.83 20.09
N ALA A 120 0.94 -0.06 21.03
CA ALA A 120 2.30 0.44 20.88
C ALA A 120 3.30 -0.52 21.52
N HIS A 121 4.26 -0.96 20.74
CA HIS A 121 5.35 -1.83 21.15
C HIS A 121 6.65 -1.02 21.20
N ILE A 122 7.33 -1.03 22.32
CA ILE A 122 8.70 -0.50 22.43
C ILE A 122 9.60 -1.50 21.71
N ILE A 123 10.41 -1.02 20.78
CA ILE A 123 11.17 -1.89 19.89
C ILE A 123 12.67 -1.68 20.05
N ASP A 124 13.43 -2.72 19.76
CA ASP A 124 14.87 -2.61 19.53
C ASP A 124 15.10 -1.87 18.21
N LYS A 125 15.59 -0.63 18.32
CA LYS A 125 15.81 0.26 17.16
C LYS A 125 16.85 -0.26 16.16
N ASP A 126 17.75 -1.15 16.57
CA ASP A 126 18.76 -1.71 15.71
C ASP A 126 18.19 -2.84 14.82
N THR A 127 16.95 -3.27 15.08
CA THR A 127 16.23 -4.30 14.31
C THR A 127 15.15 -3.73 13.38
N ILE A 128 15.04 -2.41 13.26
CA ILE A 128 14.02 -1.78 12.41
C ILE A 128 14.27 -2.14 10.93
N CYS A 129 13.30 -2.83 10.35
CA CYS A 129 13.25 -3.21 8.94
C CYS A 129 12.13 -2.45 8.24
N ARG A 130 12.47 -1.65 7.24
CA ARG A 130 11.49 -0.90 6.43
C ARG A 130 10.82 -1.82 5.43
N CYS A 131 9.50 -1.67 5.24
CA CYS A 131 8.79 -2.37 4.20
C CYS A 131 9.21 -1.84 2.81
N THR A 132 9.40 -2.73 1.86
CA THR A 132 9.72 -2.37 0.48
C THR A 132 8.49 -1.90 -0.31
N GLY A 133 7.27 -2.23 0.18
CA GLY A 133 6.01 -2.08 -0.54
C GLY A 133 5.77 -3.18 -1.57
N CYS A 134 6.71 -4.11 -1.76
CA CYS A 134 6.59 -5.25 -2.66
C CYS A 134 6.20 -6.51 -1.89
N ARG A 135 5.64 -7.48 -2.62
CA ARG A 135 5.28 -8.79 -2.09
C ARG A 135 6.08 -9.87 -2.80
N ASP A 136 6.30 -10.96 -2.10
CA ASP A 136 6.94 -12.15 -2.63
C ASP A 136 5.95 -13.02 -3.43
N ALA A 137 6.40 -14.19 -3.92
CA ALA A 137 5.59 -15.14 -4.68
C ALA A 137 4.38 -15.69 -3.90
N ASP A 138 4.45 -15.73 -2.57
CA ASP A 138 3.37 -16.21 -1.70
C ASP A 138 2.44 -15.07 -1.26
N GLY A 139 2.73 -13.82 -1.65
CA GLY A 139 1.96 -12.61 -1.32
C GLY A 139 2.35 -11.95 0.00
N GLU A 140 3.42 -12.42 0.66
CA GLU A 140 3.94 -11.84 1.89
C GLU A 140 4.71 -10.55 1.62
N LEU A 141 4.61 -9.57 2.53
CA LEU A 141 5.37 -8.32 2.43
C LEU A 141 6.87 -8.58 2.61
N ILE A 142 7.68 -7.93 1.80
CA ILE A 142 9.12 -8.00 1.87
C ILE A 142 9.66 -6.80 2.64
N TYR A 143 10.50 -7.06 3.62
CA TYR A 143 11.15 -6.05 4.46
C TYR A 143 12.66 -6.01 4.23
N GLU A 144 13.26 -4.88 4.58
CA GLU A 144 14.73 -4.77 4.67
C GLU A 144 15.28 -5.87 5.58
N HIS A 145 16.43 -6.43 5.23
CA HIS A 145 17.08 -7.57 5.88
C HIS A 145 16.36 -8.93 5.74
N ASP A 146 15.24 -9.02 5.03
CA ASP A 146 14.64 -10.32 4.75
C ASP A 146 15.56 -11.18 3.91
N ILE A 147 15.60 -12.46 4.27
CA ILE A 147 16.30 -13.51 3.55
C ILE A 147 15.29 -14.16 2.61
N CYS A 148 15.46 -13.92 1.32
CA CYS A 148 14.60 -14.44 0.26
C CYS A 148 15.31 -15.55 -0.50
N GLU A 149 14.56 -16.52 -1.01
CA GLU A 149 15.07 -17.65 -1.77
C GLU A 149 14.43 -17.69 -3.16
N ASP A 150 15.21 -17.87 -4.20
CA ASP A 150 14.72 -18.07 -5.56
C ASP A 150 14.32 -19.54 -5.79
N LYS A 151 13.69 -19.84 -6.93
CA LYS A 151 13.28 -21.19 -7.36
C LYS A 151 14.45 -22.21 -7.48
N ASN A 152 15.71 -21.75 -7.48
CA ASN A 152 16.90 -22.61 -7.56
C ASN A 152 17.51 -22.84 -6.18
N GLY A 153 16.96 -22.26 -5.12
CA GLY A 153 17.48 -22.35 -3.76
C GLY A 153 18.60 -21.37 -3.43
N ASN A 154 18.87 -20.39 -4.32
CA ASN A 154 19.84 -19.35 -4.01
C ASN A 154 19.24 -18.34 -3.02
N LYS A 155 20.05 -17.91 -2.06
CA LYS A 155 19.64 -16.98 -1.01
C LYS A 155 20.09 -15.56 -1.28
N TYR A 156 19.16 -14.65 -1.06
CA TYR A 156 19.33 -13.22 -1.24
C TYR A 156 18.90 -12.48 0.03
N VAL A 157 19.48 -11.32 0.25
CA VAL A 157 19.07 -10.42 1.33
C VAL A 157 18.52 -9.15 0.72
N CYS A 158 17.36 -8.73 1.17
CA CYS A 158 16.80 -7.44 0.81
C CYS A 158 17.58 -6.31 1.48
N ARG A 159 18.10 -5.37 0.70
CA ARG A 159 18.95 -4.27 1.16
C ARG A 159 18.50 -2.93 0.61
N TRP A 160 18.57 -1.91 1.43
CA TRP A 160 18.42 -0.54 0.98
C TRP A 160 19.75 0.00 0.42
N ILE A 161 19.70 0.56 -0.78
CA ILE A 161 20.83 1.21 -1.44
C ILE A 161 20.65 2.72 -1.37
N ALA A 162 21.29 3.35 -0.40
CA ALA A 162 21.09 4.79 -0.15
C ALA A 162 21.51 5.68 -1.34
N SER A 163 22.53 5.29 -2.11
CA SER A 163 22.98 6.03 -3.29
C SER A 163 21.99 6.01 -4.45
N ALA A 164 21.16 4.98 -4.55
CA ALA A 164 20.14 4.81 -5.58
C ALA A 164 18.72 5.08 -5.06
N ALA A 165 18.56 5.26 -3.73
CA ALA A 165 17.29 5.41 -3.04
C ALA A 165 16.27 4.29 -3.40
N CYS A 166 16.74 3.04 -3.44
CA CYS A 166 15.94 1.86 -3.76
C CYS A 166 16.36 0.66 -2.93
N PHE A 167 15.48 -0.37 -2.92
CA PHE A 167 15.82 -1.68 -2.41
C PHE A 167 16.33 -2.59 -3.53
N GLU A 168 17.18 -3.55 -3.17
CA GLU A 168 17.65 -4.62 -4.06
C GLU A 168 17.71 -5.95 -3.31
N PHE A 169 17.66 -7.06 -4.07
CA PHE A 169 17.99 -8.39 -3.57
C PHE A 169 19.45 -8.68 -3.85
N LYS A 170 20.25 -8.85 -2.82
CA LYS A 170 21.68 -9.14 -2.94
C LYS A 170 21.95 -10.59 -2.62
N CYS A 171 22.47 -11.33 -3.60
CA CYS A 171 22.92 -12.72 -3.38
C CYS A 171 24.06 -12.78 -2.37
N LYS A 172 23.92 -13.62 -1.34
CA LYS A 172 24.94 -13.78 -0.27
C LYS A 172 26.22 -14.41 -0.79
N GLU A 173 26.12 -15.31 -1.78
CA GLU A 173 27.26 -16.09 -2.27
C GLU A 173 28.03 -15.37 -3.39
N THR A 174 27.28 -14.80 -4.35
CA THR A 174 27.88 -14.22 -5.57
C THR A 174 28.03 -12.71 -5.51
N GLY A 175 27.28 -12.05 -4.63
CA GLY A 175 27.19 -10.60 -4.55
C GLY A 175 26.41 -9.96 -5.72
N ILE A 176 25.77 -10.77 -6.59
CA ILE A 176 24.92 -10.28 -7.67
C ILE A 176 23.66 -9.69 -7.06
N SER A 177 23.22 -8.55 -7.59
CA SER A 177 21.99 -7.86 -7.15
C SER A 177 20.91 -7.93 -8.22
N TYR A 178 19.65 -8.00 -7.75
CA TYR A 178 18.44 -7.93 -8.55
C TYR A 178 17.55 -6.78 -8.06
N GLU A 179 16.86 -6.13 -8.98
CA GLU A 179 15.90 -5.07 -8.66
C GLU A 179 14.62 -5.65 -8.02
N MET A 180 13.89 -4.80 -7.28
CA MET A 180 12.62 -5.19 -6.64
C MET A 180 11.50 -5.56 -7.62
N SER A 181 11.61 -5.19 -8.90
CA SER A 181 10.70 -5.63 -9.96
C SER A 181 10.62 -7.16 -10.15
N TYR A 182 11.59 -7.89 -9.59
CA TYR A 182 11.64 -9.36 -9.58
C TYR A 182 11.12 -9.98 -8.28
N SER A 183 10.43 -9.22 -7.42
CA SER A 183 9.99 -9.69 -6.09
C SER A 183 9.15 -10.97 -6.15
N GLU A 184 8.32 -11.13 -7.19
CA GLU A 184 7.48 -12.32 -7.41
C GLU A 184 8.26 -13.60 -7.79
N ASP A 185 9.56 -13.51 -8.04
CA ASP A 185 10.44 -14.67 -8.28
C ASP A 185 11.06 -15.21 -6.97
N PHE A 186 10.82 -14.56 -5.84
CA PHE A 186 11.42 -14.88 -4.54
C PHE A 186 10.36 -15.27 -3.52
N ILE A 187 10.77 -16.00 -2.47
CA ILE A 187 9.95 -16.33 -1.29
C ILE A 187 10.75 -15.93 -0.05
N VAL A 188 10.12 -15.19 0.85
CA VAL A 188 10.70 -14.84 2.16
C VAL A 188 10.85 -16.10 3.02
N LYS A 189 12.03 -16.34 3.57
CA LYS A 189 12.36 -17.50 4.41
C LYS A 189 12.74 -17.14 5.84
N GLY A 190 12.91 -15.86 6.13
CA GLY A 190 13.28 -15.35 7.44
C GLY A 190 13.93 -13.97 7.31
N ASN A 191 14.55 -13.52 8.39
CA ASN A 191 15.24 -12.24 8.46
C ASN A 191 16.63 -12.41 9.07
N GLU A 192 17.54 -11.48 8.80
CA GLU A 192 18.91 -11.54 9.37
C GLU A 192 18.93 -11.38 10.89
N TYR A 193 17.87 -10.87 11.49
CA TYR A 193 17.72 -10.68 12.93
C TYR A 193 16.94 -11.81 13.64
N ASP A 194 16.53 -12.88 12.93
CA ASP A 194 15.75 -13.97 13.53
C ASP A 194 16.47 -14.66 14.71
N ASP A 195 17.81 -14.66 14.72
CA ASP A 195 18.59 -15.20 15.86
C ASP A 195 18.49 -14.35 17.14
N LEU A 196 17.88 -13.17 17.07
CA LEU A 196 17.62 -12.27 18.21
C LEU A 196 16.24 -12.46 18.81
N THR A 197 15.37 -13.24 18.16
CA THR A 197 14.02 -13.60 18.65
C THR A 197 14.12 -14.85 19.52
N PHE A 198 14.01 -14.72 20.84
CA PHE A 198 14.06 -15.84 21.80
C PHE A 198 12.98 -15.74 22.86
#